data_b85824713baaf8d5623209fbda5e8b86
#
_entry.id   b85824713baaf8d5623209fbda5e8b86
#
_cell.length_a   1.000
_cell.length_b   1.000
_cell.length_c   1.000
_cell.angle_alpha   90.00
_cell.angle_beta   90.00
_cell.angle_gamma   90.00
#
_symmetry.space_group_name_H-M   'P 1'
#
loop_
_entity.id
_entity.type
_entity.pdbx_description
1 polymer ?
#
loop_
_entity_poly.entity_id
_entity_poly.type
_entity_poly.pdbx_seq_one_letter_code
_entity_poly.pdbx_strand_id
1 'polypeptide(L)'
;HFYNFSGGFKYKGFEVNFLFQGTGKFSRCISGVGAYESEYQGVFTDLHLQAWTPERWNNGEEIKYPALSLRKSTNHQPNSFFIMDASYLRLKNAEIAYTLPVNICRKVFTERIRFSLSGQNLFTIDNMRSKFIDPEVGNMGTFQPYRVYNIGVSLTF
;
A
#
# COMPACT_ATOMS: atom_id res chain seq x y z
N HIS A 1 -7.86 -8.19 -13.87
CA HIS A 1 -9.13 -8.38 -13.18
C HIS A 1 -9.13 -7.54 -11.91
N PHE A 2 -10.20 -6.76 -11.73
CA PHE A 2 -10.42 -5.93 -10.54
C PHE A 2 -11.47 -6.60 -9.67
N TYR A 3 -11.24 -6.68 -8.37
CA TYR A 3 -12.18 -7.28 -7.44
C TYR A 3 -12.25 -6.51 -6.12
N ASN A 4 -13.43 -6.47 -5.53
CA ASN A 4 -13.70 -5.89 -4.23
C ASN A 4 -14.51 -6.89 -3.41
N PHE A 5 -14.21 -6.96 -2.14
CA PHE A 5 -14.95 -7.75 -1.16
C PHE A 5 -15.20 -6.90 0.09
N SER A 6 -16.45 -6.71 0.44
CA SER A 6 -16.84 -6.00 1.66
C SER A 6 -17.73 -6.85 2.54
N GLY A 7 -17.64 -6.63 3.83
CA GLY A 7 -18.46 -7.31 4.80
C GLY A 7 -18.52 -6.51 6.10
N GLY A 8 -19.47 -6.90 6.95
CA GLY A 8 -19.63 -6.31 8.26
C GLY A 8 -20.57 -7.13 9.12
N PHE A 9 -20.46 -6.95 10.42
CA PHE A 9 -21.40 -7.53 11.37
C PHE A 9 -21.65 -6.60 12.56
N LYS A 10 -22.81 -6.79 13.20
CA LYS A 10 -23.20 -6.07 14.41
C LYS A 10 -23.62 -7.07 15.48
N TYR A 11 -23.10 -6.89 16.69
CA TYR A 11 -23.46 -7.72 17.82
C TYR A 11 -23.33 -6.97 19.14
N LYS A 12 -24.41 -6.88 19.91
CA LYS A 12 -24.45 -6.28 21.26
C LYS A 12 -23.73 -4.92 21.36
N GLY A 13 -23.95 -4.02 20.40
CA GLY A 13 -23.34 -2.70 20.36
C GLY A 13 -22.00 -2.63 19.63
N PHE A 14 -21.33 -3.75 19.40
CA PHE A 14 -20.18 -3.82 18.52
C PHE A 14 -20.58 -3.84 17.06
N GLU A 15 -19.83 -3.11 16.25
CA GLU A 15 -19.96 -3.06 14.80
C GLU A 15 -18.59 -3.16 14.17
N VAL A 16 -18.42 -4.04 13.20
CA VAL A 16 -17.19 -4.17 12.42
C VAL A 16 -17.57 -4.11 10.95
N ASN A 17 -16.86 -3.28 10.19
CA ASN A 17 -16.98 -3.16 8.74
C ASN A 17 -15.60 -3.22 8.10
N PHE A 18 -15.49 -3.85 6.94
CA PHE A 18 -14.25 -3.88 6.20
C PHE A 18 -14.50 -3.91 4.68
N LEU A 19 -13.50 -3.43 3.94
CA LEU A 19 -13.44 -3.45 2.49
C LEU A 19 -12.04 -3.88 2.06
N PHE A 20 -11.96 -5.00 1.36
CA PHE A 20 -10.80 -5.41 0.59
C PHE A 20 -10.95 -5.02 -0.87
N GLN A 21 -9.86 -4.55 -1.44
CA GLN A 21 -9.74 -4.23 -2.86
C GLN A 21 -8.50 -4.90 -3.42
N GLY A 22 -8.59 -5.41 -4.63
CA GLY A 22 -7.44 -6.04 -5.26
C GLY A 22 -7.52 -6.08 -6.78
N THR A 23 -6.37 -6.39 -7.36
CA THR A 23 -6.22 -6.59 -8.79
C THR A 23 -5.41 -7.87 -9.02
N GLY A 24 -5.96 -8.79 -9.78
CA GLY A 24 -5.24 -10.01 -10.19
C GLY A 24 -4.82 -9.95 -11.66
N LYS A 25 -3.70 -10.63 -12.00
CA LYS A 25 -3.13 -10.68 -13.36
C LYS A 25 -2.94 -9.28 -13.96
N PHE A 26 -2.23 -8.44 -13.24
CA PHE A 26 -1.96 -7.07 -13.65
C PHE A 26 -0.46 -6.83 -13.68
N SER A 27 0.07 -6.46 -14.84
CA SER A 27 1.47 -6.08 -15.00
C SER A 27 1.57 -4.59 -15.23
N ARG A 28 2.60 -3.99 -14.64
CA ARG A 28 2.90 -2.57 -14.77
C ARG A 28 4.35 -2.37 -15.18
N CYS A 29 4.60 -1.51 -16.15
CA CYS A 29 5.93 -1.04 -16.47
C CYS A 29 6.28 0.10 -15.51
N ILE A 30 7.31 -0.11 -14.71
CA ILE A 30 7.83 0.90 -13.77
C ILE A 30 8.80 1.79 -14.55
N SER A 31 8.69 3.10 -14.38
CA SER A 31 9.55 4.08 -15.06
C SER A 31 9.72 5.34 -14.22
N GLY A 32 10.75 6.13 -14.53
CA GLY A 32 10.99 7.42 -13.89
C GLY A 32 11.53 7.31 -12.47
N VAL A 33 11.03 8.15 -11.58
CA VAL A 33 11.53 8.26 -10.19
C VAL A 33 11.43 6.93 -9.46
N GLY A 34 12.56 6.48 -8.90
CA GLY A 34 12.68 5.23 -8.16
C GLY A 34 12.85 3.98 -9.02
N ALA A 35 12.67 4.07 -10.35
CA ALA A 35 13.00 3.00 -11.29
C ALA A 35 14.41 3.14 -11.85
N TYR A 36 14.81 4.35 -12.20
CA TYR A 36 16.10 4.65 -12.83
C TYR A 36 16.99 5.48 -11.91
N GLU A 37 18.18 4.98 -11.62
CA GLU A 37 19.15 5.63 -10.74
C GLU A 37 19.80 6.87 -11.33
N SER A 38 19.92 6.97 -12.66
CA SER A 38 20.58 8.08 -13.35
C SER A 38 19.67 9.28 -13.58
N GLU A 39 18.36 9.13 -13.41
CA GLU A 39 17.38 10.18 -13.57
C GLU A 39 16.88 10.68 -12.22
N TYR A 40 16.26 11.86 -12.20
CA TYR A 40 15.64 12.43 -11.01
C TYR A 40 16.57 12.53 -9.79
N GLN A 41 17.82 12.94 -10.04
CA GLN A 41 18.82 13.22 -9.00
C GLN A 41 19.21 12.02 -8.14
N GLY A 42 19.14 10.80 -8.70
CA GLY A 42 19.61 9.60 -8.00
C GLY A 42 18.70 9.17 -6.85
N VAL A 43 17.41 9.16 -7.07
CA VAL A 43 16.48 8.53 -6.12
C VAL A 43 16.60 7.01 -6.22
N PHE A 44 17.15 6.41 -5.17
CA PHE A 44 17.36 4.97 -5.07
C PHE A 44 16.23 4.30 -4.30
N THR A 45 15.93 3.06 -4.68
CA THR A 45 15.00 2.16 -4.00
C THR A 45 15.69 0.85 -3.64
N ASP A 46 14.97 -0.05 -2.99
CA ASP A 46 15.41 -1.41 -2.73
C ASP A 46 15.78 -2.21 -3.98
N LEU A 47 15.23 -1.85 -5.14
CA LEU A 47 15.61 -2.45 -6.43
C LEU A 47 17.10 -2.30 -6.73
N HIS A 48 17.69 -1.15 -6.40
CA HIS A 48 19.08 -0.82 -6.67
C HIS A 48 20.07 -1.52 -5.73
N LEU A 49 19.61 -1.96 -4.54
CA LEU A 49 20.45 -2.64 -3.56
C LEU A 49 21.05 -3.95 -4.09
N GLN A 50 20.39 -4.59 -5.04
CA GLN A 50 20.84 -5.83 -5.67
C GLN A 50 21.26 -5.60 -7.14
N ALA A 51 21.83 -4.42 -7.42
CA ALA A 51 22.38 -4.12 -8.74
C ALA A 51 23.59 -5.00 -9.05
N TRP A 52 23.77 -5.27 -10.33
CA TRP A 52 24.93 -6.02 -10.82
C TRP A 52 26.24 -5.32 -10.47
N THR A 53 27.17 -6.07 -9.89
CA THR A 53 28.58 -5.70 -9.75
C THR A 53 29.44 -6.92 -10.05
N PRO A 54 30.73 -6.74 -10.49
CA PRO A 54 31.63 -7.87 -10.69
C PRO A 54 31.78 -8.74 -9.44
N GLU A 55 31.83 -8.13 -8.26
CA GLU A 55 31.95 -8.80 -6.98
C GLU A 55 30.76 -9.71 -6.67
N ARG A 56 29.54 -9.19 -6.82
CA ARG A 56 28.29 -9.98 -6.64
C ARG A 56 28.19 -11.12 -7.62
N TRP A 57 28.58 -10.86 -8.88
CA TRP A 57 28.59 -11.88 -9.90
C TRP A 57 29.55 -13.04 -9.54
N ASN A 58 30.77 -12.70 -9.10
CA ASN A 58 31.77 -13.68 -8.72
C ASN A 58 31.37 -14.48 -7.47
N ASN A 59 30.67 -13.84 -6.52
CA ASN A 59 30.18 -14.47 -5.30
C ASN A 59 28.92 -15.33 -5.51
N GLY A 60 28.31 -15.31 -6.71
CA GLY A 60 27.05 -16.01 -6.97
C GLY A 60 25.85 -15.41 -6.25
N GLU A 61 25.91 -14.11 -5.89
CA GLU A 61 24.81 -13.41 -5.22
C GLU A 61 23.65 -13.16 -6.18
N GLU A 62 22.44 -13.05 -5.64
CA GLU A 62 21.25 -12.73 -6.42
C GLU A 62 21.33 -11.30 -6.98
N ILE A 63 21.17 -11.15 -8.28
CA ILE A 63 21.19 -9.89 -9.01
C ILE A 63 19.79 -9.59 -9.51
N LYS A 64 19.20 -8.48 -9.04
CA LYS A 64 17.82 -8.05 -9.38
C LYS A 64 17.74 -6.72 -10.13
N TYR A 65 18.88 -6.11 -10.45
CA TYR A 65 18.93 -4.83 -11.15
C TYR A 65 20.20 -4.77 -12.03
N PRO A 66 20.17 -4.08 -13.20
CA PRO A 66 21.33 -3.86 -14.02
C PRO A 66 22.47 -3.14 -13.27
N ALA A 67 23.66 -3.09 -13.85
CA ALA A 67 24.73 -2.28 -13.32
C ALA A 67 24.32 -0.81 -13.23
N LEU A 68 24.59 -0.19 -12.09
CA LEU A 68 24.28 1.23 -11.88
C LEU A 68 25.15 2.11 -12.79
N SER A 69 24.59 3.18 -13.32
CA SER A 69 25.27 4.12 -14.19
C SER A 69 24.87 5.56 -13.90
N LEU A 70 25.85 6.44 -13.84
CA LEU A 70 25.59 7.88 -13.75
C LEU A 70 25.17 8.50 -15.10
N ARG A 71 25.34 7.74 -16.19
CA ARG A 71 24.98 8.18 -17.53
C ARG A 71 23.71 7.49 -17.98
N LYS A 72 22.83 8.25 -18.62
CA LYS A 72 21.65 7.67 -19.26
C LYS A 72 22.07 6.64 -20.32
N SER A 73 21.48 5.49 -20.28
CA SER A 73 21.75 4.38 -21.19
C SER A 73 20.44 3.72 -21.65
N THR A 74 20.53 2.70 -22.49
CA THR A 74 19.38 1.91 -22.90
C THR A 74 18.67 1.22 -21.73
N ASN A 75 19.40 0.98 -20.61
CA ASN A 75 18.80 0.42 -19.39
C ASN A 75 17.82 1.39 -18.70
N HIS A 76 17.93 2.70 -19.00
CA HIS A 76 17.06 3.75 -18.43
C HIS A 76 15.89 4.08 -19.38
N GLN A 77 15.34 3.07 -20.02
CA GLN A 77 14.17 3.18 -20.88
C GLN A 77 13.17 2.06 -20.55
N PRO A 78 11.89 2.27 -20.81
CA PRO A 78 10.88 1.22 -20.67
C PRO A 78 11.30 -0.02 -21.44
N ASN A 79 11.46 -1.13 -20.75
CA ASN A 79 11.79 -2.43 -21.32
C ASN A 79 11.16 -3.54 -20.46
N SER A 80 11.26 -4.80 -20.91
CA SER A 80 10.64 -5.94 -20.24
C SER A 80 11.16 -6.17 -18.82
N PHE A 81 12.39 -5.73 -18.48
CA PHE A 81 12.95 -5.83 -17.14
C PHE A 81 12.12 -5.03 -16.11
N PHE A 82 11.59 -3.87 -16.50
CA PHE A 82 10.79 -3.00 -15.65
C PHE A 82 9.30 -3.36 -15.66
N ILE A 83 8.89 -4.38 -16.39
CA ILE A 83 7.53 -4.92 -16.27
C ILE A 83 7.48 -5.83 -15.03
N MET A 84 6.68 -5.41 -14.06
CA MET A 84 6.51 -6.12 -12.79
C MET A 84 5.08 -6.63 -12.66
N ASP A 85 4.91 -7.72 -11.94
CA ASP A 85 3.61 -8.15 -11.48
C ASP A 85 3.13 -7.17 -10.40
N ALA A 86 2.13 -6.37 -10.74
CA ALA A 86 1.52 -5.38 -9.86
C ALA A 86 0.17 -5.88 -9.30
N SER A 87 -0.05 -7.19 -9.29
CA SER A 87 -1.19 -7.81 -8.60
C SER A 87 -1.09 -7.55 -7.11
N TYR A 88 -2.21 -7.19 -6.49
CA TYR A 88 -2.25 -6.89 -5.07
C TYR A 88 -3.61 -7.18 -4.44
N LEU A 89 -3.60 -7.30 -3.11
CA LEU A 89 -4.77 -7.29 -2.25
C LEU A 89 -4.55 -6.29 -1.11
N ARG A 90 -5.47 -5.35 -0.94
CA ARG A 90 -5.38 -4.28 0.06
C ARG A 90 -6.61 -4.26 0.96
N LEU A 91 -6.39 -4.15 2.27
CA LEU A 91 -7.44 -3.75 3.21
C LEU A 91 -7.64 -2.23 3.08
N LYS A 92 -8.59 -1.87 2.22
CA LYS A 92 -8.84 -0.48 1.82
C LYS A 92 -9.46 0.34 2.94
N ASN A 93 -10.46 -0.24 3.62
CA ASN A 93 -11.11 0.35 4.78
C ASN A 93 -11.38 -0.72 5.82
N ALA A 94 -11.23 -0.37 7.08
CA ALA A 94 -11.74 -1.14 8.21
C ALA A 94 -12.25 -0.16 9.28
N GLU A 95 -13.35 -0.52 9.92
CA GLU A 95 -13.89 0.22 11.05
C GLU A 95 -14.35 -0.78 12.11
N ILE A 96 -14.00 -0.48 13.37
CA ILE A 96 -14.55 -1.12 14.56
C ILE A 96 -15.23 -0.02 15.36
N ALA A 97 -16.47 -0.22 15.75
CA ALA A 97 -17.21 0.74 16.56
C ALA A 97 -17.94 0.05 17.69
N TYR A 98 -18.15 0.78 18.76
CA TYR A 98 -18.94 0.34 19.90
C TYR A 98 -19.94 1.42 20.32
N THR A 99 -21.20 1.06 20.33
CA THR A 99 -22.29 1.90 20.80
C THR A 99 -22.63 1.50 22.23
N LEU A 100 -22.57 2.46 23.15
CA LEU A 100 -22.88 2.22 24.55
C LEU A 100 -24.35 1.82 24.75
N PRO A 101 -24.64 0.95 25.73
CA PRO A 101 -26.02 0.64 26.13
C PRO A 101 -26.79 1.90 26.57
N VAL A 102 -28.05 1.98 26.22
CA VAL A 102 -28.95 3.12 26.52
C VAL A 102 -28.95 3.48 28.01
N ASN A 103 -28.87 2.48 28.90
CA ASN A 103 -28.83 2.73 30.35
C ASN A 103 -27.63 3.57 30.81
N ILE A 104 -26.49 3.48 30.10
CA ILE A 104 -25.29 4.29 30.37
C ILE A 104 -25.48 5.68 29.76
N CYS A 105 -25.98 5.77 28.53
CA CYS A 105 -26.20 7.03 27.84
C CYS A 105 -27.15 7.94 28.61
N ARG A 106 -28.23 7.42 29.17
CA ARG A 106 -29.21 8.17 29.98
C ARG A 106 -28.58 8.80 31.25
N LYS A 107 -27.56 8.17 31.83
CA LYS A 107 -26.90 8.73 33.03
C LYS A 107 -26.10 10.01 32.73
N VAL A 108 -25.74 10.23 31.48
CA VAL A 108 -25.01 11.42 31.02
C VAL A 108 -25.85 12.31 30.10
N PHE A 109 -27.17 12.17 30.18
CA PHE A 109 -28.14 12.99 29.44
C PHE A 109 -27.96 12.94 27.91
N THR A 110 -27.55 11.79 27.37
CA THR A 110 -27.39 11.56 25.95
C THR A 110 -28.29 10.41 25.50
N GLU A 111 -28.74 10.45 24.24
CA GLU A 111 -29.51 9.36 23.63
C GLU A 111 -28.59 8.23 23.16
N ARG A 112 -27.43 8.60 22.60
CA ARG A 112 -26.47 7.62 22.03
C ARG A 112 -25.04 8.12 22.13
N ILE A 113 -24.13 7.21 22.53
CA ILE A 113 -22.69 7.42 22.49
C ILE A 113 -22.07 6.29 21.67
N ARG A 114 -21.34 6.64 20.63
CA ARG A 114 -20.62 5.69 19.75
C ARG A 114 -19.16 6.05 19.68
N PHE A 115 -18.31 5.09 20.03
CA PHE A 115 -16.87 5.15 19.80
C PHE A 115 -16.54 4.42 18.51
N SER A 116 -15.62 4.96 17.72
CA SER A 116 -15.17 4.31 16.50
C SER A 116 -13.65 4.42 16.34
N LEU A 117 -13.06 3.36 15.82
CA LEU A 117 -11.70 3.30 15.33
C LEU A 117 -11.76 2.84 13.88
N SER A 118 -11.25 3.65 12.97
CA SER A 118 -11.23 3.28 11.56
C SER A 118 -9.87 3.53 10.93
N GLY A 119 -9.62 2.85 9.84
CA GLY A 119 -8.39 3.04 9.10
C GLY A 119 -8.56 2.81 7.61
N GLN A 120 -7.65 3.42 6.84
CA GLN A 120 -7.60 3.27 5.40
C GLN A 120 -6.23 2.79 4.95
N ASN A 121 -6.19 1.98 3.90
CA ASN A 121 -4.98 1.41 3.32
C ASN A 121 -4.10 0.70 4.36
N LEU A 122 -4.72 -0.02 5.31
CA LEU A 122 -4.07 -0.55 6.52
C LEU A 122 -2.94 -1.52 6.21
N PHE A 123 -3.15 -2.40 5.24
CA PHE A 123 -2.08 -3.25 4.72
C PHE A 123 -2.32 -3.59 3.24
N THR A 124 -1.23 -3.90 2.55
CA THR A 124 -1.23 -4.36 1.16
C THR A 124 -0.34 -5.58 1.05
N ILE A 125 -0.84 -6.61 0.41
CA ILE A 125 -0.07 -7.77 -0.05
C ILE A 125 0.06 -7.61 -1.56
N ASP A 126 1.27 -7.57 -2.08
CA ASP A 126 1.55 -7.36 -3.49
C ASP A 126 2.71 -8.23 -3.98
N ASN A 127 2.84 -8.34 -5.29
CA ASN A 127 3.91 -9.07 -5.98
C ASN A 127 4.99 -8.15 -6.56
N MET A 128 4.98 -6.87 -6.19
CA MET A 128 6.00 -5.91 -6.64
C MET A 128 7.38 -6.32 -6.16
N ARG A 129 8.39 -6.15 -7.02
CA ARG A 129 9.80 -6.38 -6.66
C ARG A 129 10.33 -5.32 -5.69
N SER A 130 9.76 -4.12 -5.72
CA SER A 130 10.08 -3.03 -4.79
C SER A 130 8.98 -2.84 -3.75
N LYS A 131 9.36 -2.60 -2.51
CA LYS A 131 8.43 -2.27 -1.41
C LYS A 131 8.20 -0.76 -1.26
N PHE A 132 8.93 0.05 -2.02
CA PHE A 132 8.79 1.51 -2.03
C PHE A 132 7.86 2.02 -3.13
N ILE A 133 7.49 1.18 -4.08
CA ILE A 133 6.60 1.54 -5.20
C ILE A 133 5.27 0.83 -5.01
N ASP A 134 4.23 1.60 -4.79
CA ASP A 134 2.88 1.06 -4.64
C ASP A 134 2.33 0.51 -5.98
N PRO A 135 1.70 -0.67 -6.00
CA PRO A 135 1.17 -1.27 -7.23
C PRO A 135 0.08 -0.44 -7.91
N GLU A 136 -0.65 0.40 -7.19
CA GLU A 136 -1.65 1.30 -7.78
C GLU A 136 -0.99 2.50 -8.49
N VAL A 137 0.17 2.96 -8.00
CA VAL A 137 0.84 4.18 -8.49
C VAL A 137 1.90 3.89 -9.54
N GLY A 138 2.79 2.94 -9.27
CA GLY A 138 3.79 2.46 -10.22
C GLY A 138 5.06 3.31 -10.37
N ASN A 139 5.23 4.39 -9.61
CA ASN A 139 6.47 5.17 -9.51
C ASN A 139 6.51 5.96 -8.21
N MET A 140 7.68 6.49 -7.83
CA MET A 140 7.83 7.30 -6.62
C MET A 140 7.62 8.81 -6.83
N GLY A 141 7.48 9.26 -8.07
CA GLY A 141 7.22 10.67 -8.40
C GLY A 141 5.78 11.12 -8.13
N THR A 142 4.91 10.18 -7.78
CA THR A 142 3.50 10.42 -7.45
C THR A 142 3.25 10.07 -5.99
N PHE A 143 2.30 10.74 -5.36
CA PHE A 143 1.94 10.44 -3.97
C PHE A 143 1.52 8.98 -3.81
N GLN A 144 2.18 8.30 -2.91
CA GLN A 144 1.83 6.93 -2.52
C GLN A 144 0.60 6.97 -1.60
N PRO A 145 -0.29 5.95 -1.65
CA PRO A 145 -1.43 5.88 -0.74
C PRO A 145 -0.98 5.80 0.72
N TYR A 146 -1.37 6.78 1.53
CA TYR A 146 -1.06 6.80 2.95
C TYR A 146 -1.94 5.82 3.72
N ARG A 147 -1.39 5.31 4.83
CA ARG A 147 -2.17 4.68 5.88
C ARG A 147 -2.77 5.77 6.76
N VAL A 148 -4.07 5.72 6.96
CA VAL A 148 -4.79 6.69 7.78
C VAL A 148 -5.46 5.95 8.92
N TYR A 149 -5.36 6.48 10.12
CA TYR A 149 -6.02 5.97 11.32
C TYR A 149 -6.86 7.09 11.91
N ASN A 150 -8.11 6.80 12.22
CA ASN A 150 -9.04 7.76 12.80
C ASN A 150 -9.65 7.17 14.07
N ILE A 151 -9.75 8.02 15.10
CA ILE A 151 -10.49 7.74 16.32
C ILE A 151 -11.65 8.74 16.38
N GLY A 152 -12.85 8.26 16.59
CA GLY A 152 -14.06 9.10 16.62
C GLY A 152 -14.93 8.80 17.82
N VAL A 153 -15.59 9.84 18.30
CA VAL A 153 -16.68 9.77 19.29
C VAL A 153 -17.87 10.53 18.71
N SER A 154 -19.02 9.87 18.67
CA SER A 154 -20.28 10.49 18.23
C SER A 154 -21.26 10.50 19.40
N LEU A 155 -21.80 11.68 19.69
CA LEU A 155 -22.80 11.92 20.72
C LEU A 155 -24.10 12.37 20.06
N THR A 156 -25.22 11.80 20.49
CA THR A 156 -26.56 12.22 20.10
C THR A 156 -27.34 12.58 21.36
N PHE A 157 -27.92 13.76 21.35
CA PHE A 157 -28.71 14.31 22.46
C PHE A 157 -30.17 14.32 22.13
#